data_a917e3b94f837642ca19fbd54ac98b97
#
_entry.id   a917e3b94f837642ca19fbd54ac98b97
#
_cell.length_a   1.000
_cell.length_b   1.000
_cell.length_c   1.000
_cell.angle_alpha   90.00
_cell.angle_beta   90.00
_cell.angle_gamma   90.00
#
_symmetry.space_group_name_H-M   'P 1'
#
loop_
_entity.id
_entity.type
_entity.pdbx_description
1 polymer ?
#
loop_
_entity_poly.entity_id
_entity_poly.type
_entity_poly.pdbx_seq_one_letter_code
_entity_poly.pdbx_strand_id
1 'polypeptide(L)'
;MEQNPELALAWQFIENTGTHLFLTGKAGTGKTTFLRRLKSESPKRMVVLAPTGIAAINAGGVTIHSFFQLPFAPYVPDTSFSADGKAQYRFRFGKDKLNIMRSIDLLVIDEISMVRADLLDAIDDVLRRFRDRSKPFGGVQLLMIGDLQQLAPVIKDEEWQMLNSYYDTPYFFSSRALRQSEYCTLELKTVYRQSDTHFLDMLNRIRENRCDKTLLDELNRRYIPNFNPSKEEGYIQLTTHNYQAQRINEHELAQLPGRSFTFRAQIDGKFPEYSYPTDEVLELKRGAQVMFVKNDSSGEHRYYNGMIGEVVNVSALGIEVRSKGSEDAFMLQEEEWTNAKYVLDEETKEITEDIEGVFKQFPLKLAWAITIHKSQGLTFERAIIDASASFAHGQTYVALSRCKTLEGLVLSAPLSARAVISDSAVDTFTEDARRNEPDETRYRRLQQAYFLELLSGLFDFLPLELALKRFVRLVDEHLYKLYPKLLTEYKSETERFHEKVTKVAQKFSLQYTRLVDGAEDYATDKSLQERIHLGAEYFKEQLEPLDAIRSSTIVETDNKELKKQLKTASEEL
;
A
#
# COMPACT_ATOMS: atom_id res chain seq x y z
N MET A 1 -15.76 11.99 11.99
CA MET A 1 -15.45 11.64 10.60
C MET A 1 -16.64 11.70 9.65
N GLU A 2 -17.85 11.73 10.17
CA GLU A 2 -19.07 11.99 9.37
C GLU A 2 -19.13 13.38 8.69
N GLN A 3 -18.15 14.23 8.96
CA GLN A 3 -18.10 15.62 8.46
C GLN A 3 -17.16 15.84 7.26
N ASN A 4 -16.45 14.81 6.75
CA ASN A 4 -15.58 14.97 5.60
C ASN A 4 -16.16 14.24 4.40
N PRO A 5 -16.77 14.95 3.44
CA PRO A 5 -17.46 14.35 2.30
C PRO A 5 -16.50 13.58 1.38
N GLU A 6 -15.25 14.01 1.24
CA GLU A 6 -14.27 13.34 0.39
C GLU A 6 -13.89 11.97 0.97
N LEU A 7 -13.75 11.85 2.30
CA LEU A 7 -13.49 10.55 2.95
C LEU A 7 -14.69 9.61 2.87
N ALA A 8 -15.90 10.14 2.98
CA ALA A 8 -17.12 9.35 2.80
C ALA A 8 -17.24 8.83 1.36
N LEU A 9 -16.94 9.67 0.38
CA LEU A 9 -16.95 9.29 -1.03
C LEU A 9 -15.84 8.25 -1.34
N ALA A 10 -14.63 8.43 -0.79
CA ALA A 10 -13.55 7.44 -0.92
C ALA A 10 -13.98 6.07 -0.39
N TRP A 11 -14.64 6.04 0.77
CA TRP A 11 -15.20 4.82 1.35
C TRP A 11 -16.21 4.15 0.42
N GLN A 12 -17.13 4.93 -0.11
CA GLN A 12 -18.12 4.42 -1.05
C GLN A 12 -17.50 3.85 -2.33
N PHE A 13 -16.48 4.50 -2.90
CA PHE A 13 -15.75 3.99 -4.05
C PHE A 13 -15.10 2.64 -3.76
N ILE A 14 -14.47 2.50 -2.58
CA ILE A 14 -13.80 1.27 -2.20
C ILE A 14 -14.80 0.13 -2.00
N GLU A 15 -15.90 0.37 -1.26
CA GLU A 15 -16.84 -0.69 -0.93
C GLU A 15 -17.78 -1.06 -2.08
N ASN A 16 -18.22 -0.07 -2.85
CA ASN A 16 -19.32 -0.25 -3.81
C ASN A 16 -18.86 -0.26 -5.27
N THR A 17 -17.56 -0.14 -5.55
CA THR A 17 -17.04 -0.22 -6.92
C THR A 17 -15.82 -1.13 -7.01
N GLY A 18 -15.49 -1.59 -8.24
CA GLY A 18 -14.22 -2.24 -8.55
C GLY A 18 -13.14 -1.28 -9.07
N THR A 19 -13.46 0.02 -9.17
CA THR A 19 -12.60 1.04 -9.75
C THR A 19 -11.40 1.34 -8.85
N HIS A 20 -10.22 1.46 -9.43
CA HIS A 20 -9.04 1.87 -8.68
C HIS A 20 -9.19 3.31 -8.19
N LEU A 21 -8.66 3.59 -7.00
CA LEU A 21 -8.74 4.91 -6.39
C LEU A 21 -7.36 5.44 -6.04
N PHE A 22 -7.03 6.65 -6.50
CA PHE A 22 -5.93 7.44 -5.99
C PHE A 22 -6.47 8.47 -4.99
N LEU A 23 -6.21 8.21 -3.70
CA LEU A 23 -6.57 9.11 -2.60
C LEU A 23 -5.37 10.01 -2.28
N THR A 24 -5.47 11.26 -2.67
CA THR A 24 -4.42 12.25 -2.47
C THR A 24 -4.86 13.36 -1.51
N GLY A 25 -3.92 14.19 -1.12
CA GLY A 25 -4.18 15.33 -0.23
C GLY A 25 -2.94 15.75 0.52
N LYS A 26 -2.97 16.96 1.05
CA LYS A 26 -1.88 17.59 1.78
C LYS A 26 -1.47 16.78 3.01
N ALA A 27 -0.30 17.09 3.57
CA ALA A 27 0.10 16.53 4.86
C ALA A 27 -0.96 16.87 5.93
N GLY A 28 -1.35 15.89 6.74
CA GLY A 28 -2.33 16.11 7.83
C GLY A 28 -3.81 16.13 7.42
N THR A 29 -4.16 15.67 6.20
CA THR A 29 -5.56 15.57 5.75
C THR A 29 -6.29 14.29 6.19
N GLY A 30 -5.65 13.44 7.02
CA GLY A 30 -6.31 12.26 7.59
C GLY A 30 -6.15 10.96 6.79
N LYS A 31 -5.31 10.90 5.75
CA LYS A 31 -5.07 9.69 4.94
C LYS A 31 -4.75 8.44 5.77
N THR A 32 -3.80 8.54 6.69
CA THR A 32 -3.41 7.42 7.57
C THR A 32 -4.53 7.00 8.52
N THR A 33 -5.31 7.96 9.03
CA THR A 33 -6.47 7.67 9.89
C THR A 33 -7.56 6.94 9.10
N PHE A 34 -7.78 7.36 7.85
CA PHE A 34 -8.69 6.67 6.93
C PHE A 34 -8.25 5.23 6.67
N LEU A 35 -6.96 5.01 6.38
CA LEU A 35 -6.43 3.66 6.17
C LEU A 35 -6.62 2.76 7.39
N ARG A 36 -6.36 3.26 8.61
CA ARG A 36 -6.57 2.49 9.84
C ARG A 36 -8.04 2.09 10.00
N ARG A 37 -8.95 3.02 9.75
CA ARG A 37 -10.39 2.73 9.79
C ARG A 37 -10.78 1.70 8.74
N LEU A 38 -10.27 1.84 7.51
CA LEU A 38 -10.53 0.90 6.43
C LEU A 38 -10.09 -0.53 6.80
N LYS A 39 -8.90 -0.68 7.41
CA LYS A 39 -8.40 -1.98 7.91
C LYS A 39 -9.32 -2.62 8.96
N SER A 40 -9.97 -1.81 9.81
CA SER A 40 -10.80 -2.32 10.92
C SER A 40 -12.25 -2.57 10.56
N GLU A 41 -12.78 -1.89 9.54
CA GLU A 41 -14.22 -1.86 9.28
C GLU A 41 -14.61 -2.43 7.91
N SER A 42 -13.68 -2.47 6.92
CA SER A 42 -14.00 -2.99 5.58
C SER A 42 -14.08 -4.52 5.57
N PRO A 43 -15.10 -5.11 4.93
CA PRO A 43 -15.21 -6.55 4.76
C PRO A 43 -14.30 -7.10 3.65
N LYS A 44 -13.63 -6.25 2.86
CA LYS A 44 -12.75 -6.67 1.76
C LYS A 44 -11.47 -7.31 2.29
N ARG A 45 -11.07 -8.43 1.71
CA ARG A 45 -9.78 -9.08 1.97
C ARG A 45 -8.68 -8.17 1.45
N MET A 46 -7.96 -7.56 2.37
CA MET A 46 -7.07 -6.45 2.11
C MET A 46 -5.61 -6.80 2.38
N VAL A 47 -4.74 -6.30 1.52
CA VAL A 47 -3.29 -6.29 1.76
C VAL A 47 -2.81 -4.85 1.68
N VAL A 48 -2.06 -4.41 2.71
CA VAL A 48 -1.49 -3.05 2.78
C VAL A 48 0.00 -3.12 2.50
N LEU A 49 0.45 -2.33 1.55
CA LEU A 49 1.83 -2.27 1.10
C LEU A 49 2.37 -0.84 1.16
N ALA A 50 3.70 -0.73 1.28
CA ALA A 50 4.39 0.55 1.14
C ALA A 50 5.77 0.38 0.48
N PRO A 51 6.36 1.43 -0.10
CA PRO A 51 7.65 1.35 -0.78
C PRO A 51 8.84 1.15 0.18
N THR A 52 8.73 1.61 1.44
CA THR A 52 9.82 1.54 2.43
C THR A 52 9.38 0.82 3.70
N GLY A 53 10.35 0.25 4.45
CA GLY A 53 10.06 -0.45 5.71
C GLY A 53 9.37 0.45 6.74
N ILE A 54 9.82 1.69 6.90
CA ILE A 54 9.22 2.66 7.85
C ILE A 54 7.78 3.00 7.44
N ALA A 55 7.54 3.25 6.15
CA ALA A 55 6.18 3.52 5.67
C ALA A 55 5.27 2.29 5.85
N ALA A 56 5.79 1.08 5.61
CA ALA A 56 5.05 -0.17 5.82
C ALA A 56 4.64 -0.36 7.29
N ILE A 57 5.57 -0.14 8.23
CA ILE A 57 5.27 -0.19 9.68
C ILE A 57 4.21 0.84 10.06
N ASN A 58 4.33 2.09 9.57
CA ASN A 58 3.36 3.15 9.87
C ASN A 58 1.96 2.87 9.31
N ALA A 59 1.89 2.24 8.12
CA ALA A 59 0.66 1.83 7.48
C ALA A 59 0.06 0.54 8.09
N GLY A 60 0.82 -0.17 8.93
CA GLY A 60 0.47 -1.49 9.44
C GLY A 60 0.41 -2.52 8.32
N GLY A 61 1.43 -2.57 7.49
CA GLY A 61 1.52 -3.46 6.35
C GLY A 61 2.95 -3.96 6.12
N VAL A 62 3.24 -4.40 4.91
CA VAL A 62 4.57 -4.91 4.52
C VAL A 62 5.11 -4.16 3.30
N THR A 63 6.40 -4.31 3.00
CA THR A 63 6.96 -3.65 1.81
C THR A 63 6.53 -4.35 0.52
N ILE A 64 6.37 -3.58 -0.56
CA ILE A 64 6.06 -4.09 -1.91
C ILE A 64 7.02 -5.21 -2.30
N HIS A 65 8.34 -4.96 -2.14
CA HIS A 65 9.38 -5.92 -2.51
C HIS A 65 9.29 -7.22 -1.70
N SER A 66 9.00 -7.15 -0.41
CA SER A 66 8.83 -8.34 0.44
C SER A 66 7.57 -9.12 0.05
N PHE A 67 6.44 -8.43 -0.16
CA PHE A 67 5.18 -9.09 -0.48
C PHE A 67 5.24 -9.80 -1.83
N PHE A 68 5.69 -9.14 -2.87
CA PHE A 68 5.75 -9.70 -4.23
C PHE A 68 7.08 -10.40 -4.53
N GLN A 69 8.02 -10.46 -3.57
CA GLN A 69 9.37 -11.03 -3.76
C GLN A 69 10.09 -10.41 -4.96
N LEU A 70 9.89 -9.11 -5.19
CA LEU A 70 10.50 -8.38 -6.28
C LEU A 70 11.94 -8.01 -5.91
N PRO A 71 12.88 -8.06 -6.85
CA PRO A 71 14.22 -7.52 -6.64
C PRO A 71 14.22 -6.01 -6.65
N PHE A 72 15.30 -5.42 -6.16
CA PHE A 72 15.49 -3.97 -6.20
C PHE A 72 15.96 -3.42 -7.56
N ALA A 73 16.11 -4.29 -8.56
CA ALA A 73 16.46 -3.90 -9.93
C ALA A 73 15.23 -3.36 -10.68
N PRO A 74 15.44 -2.49 -11.70
CA PRO A 74 14.35 -2.01 -12.56
C PRO A 74 13.61 -3.16 -13.25
N TYR A 75 12.29 -3.04 -13.33
CA TYR A 75 11.46 -3.94 -14.11
C TYR A 75 11.31 -3.42 -15.54
N VAL A 76 11.82 -4.18 -16.50
CA VAL A 76 11.70 -3.82 -17.93
C VAL A 76 10.57 -4.63 -18.56
N PRO A 77 9.48 -3.98 -19.01
CA PRO A 77 8.36 -4.66 -19.64
C PRO A 77 8.78 -5.41 -20.92
N ASP A 78 8.01 -6.45 -21.25
CA ASP A 78 8.14 -7.21 -22.51
C ASP A 78 9.51 -7.91 -22.73
N THR A 79 10.36 -7.95 -21.71
CA THR A 79 11.63 -8.67 -21.80
C THR A 79 11.54 -10.02 -21.12
N SER A 80 11.95 -11.08 -21.83
CA SER A 80 12.07 -12.42 -21.27
C SER A 80 13.32 -12.58 -20.39
N PHE A 81 14.18 -11.55 -20.33
CA PHE A 81 15.46 -11.57 -19.66
C PHE A 81 15.66 -10.26 -18.88
N SER A 82 16.27 -10.35 -17.70
CA SER A 82 16.79 -9.19 -17.00
C SER A 82 17.93 -8.55 -17.79
N ALA A 83 18.29 -7.29 -17.49
CA ALA A 83 19.42 -6.59 -18.08
C ALA A 83 20.75 -7.39 -18.01
N ASP A 84 20.87 -8.32 -17.06
CA ASP A 84 22.02 -9.23 -16.88
C ASP A 84 21.94 -10.51 -17.72
N GLY A 85 21.00 -10.64 -18.67
CA GLY A 85 20.83 -11.83 -19.52
C GLY A 85 20.27 -13.06 -18.79
N LYS A 86 19.83 -12.92 -17.53
CA LYS A 86 19.19 -14.00 -16.79
C LYS A 86 17.70 -14.03 -17.06
N ALA A 87 17.10 -15.23 -17.06
CA ALA A 87 15.66 -15.38 -17.28
C ALA A 87 14.88 -14.53 -16.27
N GLN A 88 13.93 -13.73 -16.77
CA GLN A 88 13.05 -12.94 -15.94
C GLN A 88 12.42 -13.82 -14.87
N TYR A 89 12.37 -13.31 -13.68
CA TYR A 89 12.00 -13.89 -12.39
C TYR A 89 11.07 -15.09 -12.48
N ARG A 90 11.57 -16.26 -12.11
CA ARG A 90 10.71 -17.40 -11.76
C ARG A 90 10.23 -17.17 -10.31
N PHE A 91 9.13 -16.45 -10.17
CA PHE A 91 8.45 -16.34 -8.88
C PHE A 91 8.09 -17.73 -8.37
N ARG A 92 8.71 -18.15 -7.27
CA ARG A 92 8.40 -19.39 -6.56
C ARG A 92 7.73 -19.03 -5.24
N PHE A 93 6.45 -18.74 -5.32
CA PHE A 93 5.66 -18.52 -4.12
C PHE A 93 5.26 -19.85 -3.48
N GLY A 94 5.28 -19.89 -2.15
CA GLY A 94 4.65 -20.98 -1.41
C GLY A 94 3.13 -21.02 -1.64
N LYS A 95 2.51 -22.16 -1.33
CA LYS A 95 1.08 -22.39 -1.54
C LYS A 95 0.23 -21.31 -0.84
N ASP A 96 0.55 -20.97 0.40
CA ASP A 96 -0.18 -19.98 1.19
C ASP A 96 -0.16 -18.60 0.54
N LYS A 97 1.02 -18.18 0.06
CA LYS A 97 1.18 -16.90 -0.64
C LYS A 97 0.37 -16.83 -1.93
N LEU A 98 0.30 -17.93 -2.68
CA LEU A 98 -0.53 -18.02 -3.87
C LEU A 98 -2.02 -17.94 -3.53
N ASN A 99 -2.43 -18.56 -2.45
CA ASN A 99 -3.82 -18.51 -1.97
C ASN A 99 -4.20 -17.06 -1.59
N ILE A 100 -3.32 -16.35 -0.88
CA ILE A 100 -3.52 -14.93 -0.59
C ILE A 100 -3.67 -14.13 -1.88
N MET A 101 -2.72 -14.24 -2.82
CA MET A 101 -2.77 -13.50 -4.09
C MET A 101 -4.08 -13.74 -4.87
N ARG A 102 -4.62 -14.95 -4.80
CA ARG A 102 -5.88 -15.31 -5.45
C ARG A 102 -7.11 -14.75 -4.73
N SER A 103 -7.02 -14.53 -3.44
CA SER A 103 -8.16 -14.11 -2.61
C SER A 103 -8.22 -12.60 -2.35
N ILE A 104 -7.16 -11.82 -2.62
CA ILE A 104 -7.16 -10.36 -2.40
C ILE A 104 -8.29 -9.69 -3.18
N ASP A 105 -9.10 -8.89 -2.48
CA ASP A 105 -10.13 -8.02 -3.08
C ASP A 105 -9.60 -6.59 -3.26
N LEU A 106 -8.81 -6.10 -2.29
CA LEU A 106 -8.28 -4.75 -2.26
C LEU A 106 -6.77 -4.75 -1.95
N LEU A 107 -5.98 -4.18 -2.84
CA LEU A 107 -4.56 -3.92 -2.62
C LEU A 107 -4.36 -2.44 -2.33
N VAL A 108 -3.92 -2.13 -1.11
CA VAL A 108 -3.59 -0.76 -0.70
C VAL A 108 -2.10 -0.52 -0.86
N ILE A 109 -1.74 0.58 -1.51
CA ILE A 109 -0.35 1.03 -1.62
C ILE A 109 -0.27 2.42 -0.99
N ASP A 110 0.29 2.49 0.23
CA ASP A 110 0.55 3.76 0.91
C ASP A 110 1.86 4.38 0.39
N GLU A 111 1.98 5.70 0.47
CA GLU A 111 3.09 6.50 -0.06
C GLU A 111 3.36 6.21 -1.55
N ILE A 112 2.29 6.11 -2.35
CA ILE A 112 2.36 5.79 -3.79
C ILE A 112 3.22 6.79 -4.58
N SER A 113 3.38 8.02 -4.10
CA SER A 113 4.24 9.03 -4.74
C SER A 113 5.70 8.60 -4.88
N MET A 114 6.16 7.69 -4.02
CA MET A 114 7.51 7.12 -4.05
C MET A 114 7.61 5.83 -4.87
N VAL A 115 6.51 5.34 -5.43
CA VAL A 115 6.48 4.11 -6.23
C VAL A 115 6.72 4.42 -7.69
N ARG A 116 7.70 3.74 -8.29
CA ARG A 116 8.03 3.89 -9.71
C ARG A 116 7.00 3.20 -10.60
N ALA A 117 6.83 3.71 -11.82
CA ALA A 117 5.94 3.13 -12.82
C ALA A 117 6.24 1.66 -13.13
N ASP A 118 7.52 1.33 -13.28
CA ASP A 118 7.98 -0.02 -13.54
C ASP A 118 7.70 -0.98 -12.36
N LEU A 119 7.80 -0.50 -11.13
CA LEU A 119 7.46 -1.30 -9.95
C LEU A 119 5.96 -1.61 -9.88
N LEU A 120 5.11 -0.66 -10.28
CA LEU A 120 3.67 -0.89 -10.36
C LEU A 120 3.30 -1.88 -11.47
N ASP A 121 3.99 -1.84 -12.61
CA ASP A 121 3.82 -2.83 -13.68
C ASP A 121 4.35 -4.21 -13.29
N ALA A 122 5.41 -4.29 -12.46
CA ALA A 122 5.87 -5.56 -11.90
C ALA A 122 4.81 -6.20 -10.97
N ILE A 123 4.10 -5.39 -10.19
CA ILE A 123 2.94 -5.84 -9.38
C ILE A 123 1.84 -6.40 -10.30
N ASP A 124 1.52 -5.68 -11.38
CA ASP A 124 0.54 -6.11 -12.37
C ASP A 124 0.89 -7.48 -12.97
N ASP A 125 2.15 -7.65 -13.42
CA ASP A 125 2.60 -8.91 -14.01
C ASP A 125 2.44 -10.09 -13.04
N VAL A 126 2.81 -9.91 -11.78
CA VAL A 126 2.63 -10.94 -10.76
C VAL A 126 1.15 -11.26 -10.54
N LEU A 127 0.29 -10.25 -10.39
CA LEU A 127 -1.14 -10.46 -10.13
C LEU A 127 -1.83 -11.10 -11.34
N ARG A 128 -1.59 -10.64 -12.55
CA ARG A 128 -2.13 -11.26 -13.78
C ARG A 128 -1.72 -12.72 -13.91
N ARG A 129 -0.49 -13.06 -13.56
CA ARG A 129 0.02 -14.42 -13.66
C ARG A 129 -0.73 -15.41 -12.78
N PHE A 130 -1.13 -14.99 -11.57
CA PHE A 130 -1.74 -15.87 -10.58
C PHE A 130 -3.25 -15.71 -10.43
N ARG A 131 -3.84 -14.70 -11.10
CA ARG A 131 -5.28 -14.43 -11.11
C ARG A 131 -5.81 -14.39 -12.56
N ASP A 132 -6.32 -13.26 -13.00
CA ASP A 132 -6.86 -13.07 -14.34
C ASP A 132 -5.85 -12.36 -15.25
N ARG A 133 -5.35 -13.08 -16.26
CA ARG A 133 -4.36 -12.54 -17.21
C ARG A 133 -4.92 -11.45 -18.10
N SER A 134 -6.21 -11.40 -18.30
CA SER A 134 -6.88 -10.44 -19.20
C SER A 134 -7.13 -9.09 -18.53
N LYS A 135 -7.19 -9.06 -17.19
CA LYS A 135 -7.52 -7.85 -16.42
C LYS A 135 -6.27 -7.20 -15.83
N PRO A 136 -6.13 -5.87 -15.91
CA PRO A 136 -5.10 -5.16 -15.16
C PRO A 136 -5.14 -5.55 -13.68
N PHE A 137 -3.96 -5.69 -13.09
CA PHE A 137 -3.76 -6.12 -11.71
C PHE A 137 -4.48 -7.43 -11.35
N GLY A 138 -4.71 -8.30 -12.35
CA GLY A 138 -5.45 -9.55 -12.17
C GLY A 138 -6.89 -9.36 -11.69
N GLY A 139 -7.49 -8.20 -11.89
CA GLY A 139 -8.81 -7.81 -11.42
C GLY A 139 -8.88 -7.42 -9.95
N VAL A 140 -7.75 -7.17 -9.27
CA VAL A 140 -7.71 -6.64 -7.90
C VAL A 140 -7.94 -5.14 -7.91
N GLN A 141 -8.82 -4.63 -7.05
CA GLN A 141 -8.98 -3.19 -6.87
C GLN A 141 -7.75 -2.61 -6.17
N LEU A 142 -7.25 -1.47 -6.67
CA LEU A 142 -6.16 -0.72 -6.04
C LEU A 142 -6.69 0.49 -5.28
N LEU A 143 -6.20 0.69 -4.05
CA LEU A 143 -6.25 1.95 -3.34
C LEU A 143 -4.82 2.50 -3.23
N MET A 144 -4.54 3.55 -3.96
CA MET A 144 -3.26 4.24 -3.97
C MET A 144 -3.36 5.48 -3.08
N ILE A 145 -2.55 5.57 -2.02
CA ILE A 145 -2.57 6.68 -1.07
C ILE A 145 -1.25 7.44 -1.16
N GLY A 146 -1.30 8.76 -1.31
CA GLY A 146 -0.08 9.56 -1.34
C GLY A 146 -0.31 11.03 -1.66
N ASP A 147 0.79 11.77 -1.78
CA ASP A 147 0.81 13.18 -2.19
C ASP A 147 1.95 13.39 -3.19
N LEU A 148 1.63 13.57 -4.45
CA LEU A 148 2.61 13.75 -5.54
C LEU A 148 3.48 15.01 -5.38
N GLN A 149 3.06 15.97 -4.56
CA GLN A 149 3.86 17.16 -4.24
C GLN A 149 4.85 16.89 -3.08
N GLN A 150 4.85 15.67 -2.52
CA GLN A 150 5.86 15.22 -1.59
C GLN A 150 7.03 14.54 -2.33
N LEU A 151 7.65 13.53 -1.72
CA LEU A 151 8.84 12.91 -2.30
C LEU A 151 8.53 12.11 -3.57
N ALA A 152 9.32 12.37 -4.59
CA ALA A 152 9.33 11.63 -5.84
C ALA A 152 9.96 10.24 -5.69
N PRO A 153 9.71 9.31 -6.63
CA PRO A 153 10.42 8.05 -6.69
C PRO A 153 11.93 8.29 -6.87
N VAL A 154 12.73 7.50 -6.18
CA VAL A 154 14.20 7.53 -6.35
C VAL A 154 14.55 6.63 -7.52
N ILE A 155 15.23 7.20 -8.52
CA ILE A 155 15.73 6.48 -9.69
C ILE A 155 17.12 7.00 -10.04
N LYS A 156 18.03 6.11 -10.41
CA LYS A 156 19.35 6.48 -10.90
C LYS A 156 19.31 6.80 -12.39
N ASP A 157 20.19 7.66 -12.86
CA ASP A 157 20.24 8.05 -14.28
C ASP A 157 20.39 6.83 -15.21
N GLU A 158 21.23 5.85 -14.82
CA GLU A 158 21.43 4.62 -15.56
C GLU A 158 20.15 3.77 -15.63
N GLU A 159 19.40 3.70 -14.54
CA GLU A 159 18.10 2.99 -14.48
C GLU A 159 17.06 3.70 -15.34
N TRP A 160 17.05 5.03 -15.29
CA TRP A 160 16.13 5.83 -16.11
C TRP A 160 16.41 5.69 -17.60
N GLN A 161 17.69 5.63 -18.00
CA GLN A 161 18.06 5.36 -19.40
C GLN A 161 17.51 4.04 -19.94
N MET A 162 17.36 3.02 -19.09
CA MET A 162 16.72 1.75 -19.47
C MET A 162 15.20 1.84 -19.54
N LEU A 163 14.58 2.67 -18.71
CA LEU A 163 13.12 2.73 -18.53
C LEU A 163 12.43 3.80 -19.38
N ASN A 164 13.13 4.85 -19.81
CA ASN A 164 12.54 6.00 -20.50
C ASN A 164 11.96 5.67 -21.90
N SER A 165 12.32 4.50 -22.48
CA SER A 165 11.69 4.00 -23.71
C SER A 165 10.33 3.34 -23.46
N TYR A 166 10.00 3.02 -22.21
CA TYR A 166 8.76 2.35 -21.81
C TYR A 166 7.80 3.28 -21.07
N TYR A 167 8.33 4.29 -20.38
CA TYR A 167 7.58 5.18 -19.48
C TYR A 167 7.91 6.65 -19.76
N ASP A 168 6.88 7.50 -19.82
CA ASP A 168 7.06 8.94 -20.02
C ASP A 168 7.67 9.62 -18.81
N THR A 169 7.39 9.09 -17.60
CA THR A 169 7.90 9.59 -16.32
C THR A 169 8.17 8.42 -15.37
N PRO A 170 9.01 8.61 -14.34
CA PRO A 170 9.23 7.58 -13.32
C PRO A 170 8.03 7.36 -12.38
N TYR A 171 7.06 8.26 -12.34
CA TYR A 171 5.94 8.22 -11.42
C TYR A 171 4.95 7.10 -11.73
N PHE A 172 4.25 6.61 -10.70
CA PHE A 172 3.30 5.51 -10.77
C PHE A 172 2.22 5.70 -11.86
N PHE A 173 1.78 6.94 -12.12
CA PHE A 173 0.76 7.24 -13.13
C PHE A 173 1.22 7.03 -14.58
N SER A 174 2.52 6.81 -14.79
CA SER A 174 3.07 6.35 -16.08
C SER A 174 3.04 4.83 -16.26
N SER A 175 2.62 4.05 -15.24
CA SER A 175 2.44 2.60 -15.34
C SER A 175 1.54 2.24 -16.51
N ARG A 176 1.98 1.27 -17.34
CA ARG A 176 1.23 0.77 -18.50
C ARG A 176 -0.06 0.08 -18.08
N ALA A 177 -0.01 -0.67 -16.98
CA ALA A 177 -1.17 -1.35 -16.41
C ALA A 177 -2.21 -0.37 -15.87
N LEU A 178 -1.78 0.67 -15.16
CA LEU A 178 -2.69 1.69 -14.63
C LEU A 178 -3.35 2.49 -15.76
N ARG A 179 -2.61 2.81 -16.84
CA ARG A 179 -3.17 3.48 -18.03
C ARG A 179 -4.20 2.64 -18.80
N GLN A 180 -4.15 1.31 -18.65
CA GLN A 180 -5.16 0.39 -19.21
C GLN A 180 -6.38 0.22 -18.30
N SER A 181 -6.34 0.81 -17.10
CA SER A 181 -7.37 0.68 -16.08
C SER A 181 -8.20 1.96 -15.97
N GLU A 182 -9.46 1.82 -15.56
CA GLU A 182 -10.24 2.97 -15.09
C GLU A 182 -9.89 3.22 -13.61
N TYR A 183 -9.48 4.45 -13.28
CA TYR A 183 -9.28 4.88 -11.91
C TYR A 183 -9.82 6.29 -11.69
N CYS A 184 -10.09 6.60 -10.43
CA CYS A 184 -10.51 7.92 -10.00
C CYS A 184 -9.47 8.52 -9.06
N THR A 185 -9.37 9.85 -9.05
CA THR A 185 -8.57 10.60 -8.09
C THR A 185 -9.49 11.41 -7.19
N LEU A 186 -9.30 11.29 -5.86
CA LEU A 186 -9.97 12.11 -4.86
C LEU A 186 -8.94 12.88 -4.05
N GLU A 187 -9.06 14.21 -4.04
CA GLU A 187 -8.19 15.08 -3.25
C GLU A 187 -8.87 15.46 -1.92
N LEU A 188 -8.27 15.09 -0.79
CA LEU A 188 -8.71 15.52 0.54
C LEU A 188 -8.32 16.99 0.76
N LYS A 189 -9.32 17.84 0.98
CA LYS A 189 -9.17 19.30 1.06
C LYS A 189 -8.95 19.78 2.49
N THR A 190 -9.53 19.11 3.48
CA THR A 190 -9.49 19.52 4.89
C THR A 190 -8.20 19.08 5.56
N VAL A 191 -7.45 20.02 6.14
CA VAL A 191 -6.21 19.77 6.90
C VAL A 191 -6.50 19.82 8.40
N TYR A 192 -6.08 18.81 9.14
CA TYR A 192 -6.31 18.68 10.59
C TYR A 192 -5.07 18.93 11.45
N ARG A 193 -3.88 18.94 10.84
CA ARG A 193 -2.59 18.91 11.56
C ARG A 193 -2.06 20.27 11.96
N GLN A 194 -2.21 21.30 11.12
CA GLN A 194 -1.65 22.64 11.33
C GLN A 194 -2.70 23.59 11.85
N SER A 195 -2.38 24.31 12.94
CA SER A 195 -3.21 25.36 13.52
C SER A 195 -2.84 26.76 13.03
N ASP A 196 -1.62 26.94 12.48
CA ASP A 196 -1.15 28.18 11.91
C ASP A 196 -1.62 28.32 10.46
N THR A 197 -2.72 29.07 10.28
CA THR A 197 -3.36 29.26 8.97
C THR A 197 -2.48 30.02 7.99
N HIS A 198 -1.65 30.96 8.49
CA HIS A 198 -0.73 31.74 7.66
C HIS A 198 0.40 30.85 7.11
N PHE A 199 1.04 30.09 7.99
CA PHE A 199 2.07 29.14 7.58
C PHE A 199 1.51 28.07 6.64
N LEU A 200 0.28 27.62 6.88
CA LEU A 200 -0.41 26.69 5.98
C LEU A 200 -0.61 27.26 4.58
N ASP A 201 -0.97 28.57 4.46
CA ASP A 201 -1.06 29.23 3.15
C ASP A 201 0.29 29.28 2.45
N MET A 202 1.35 29.63 3.18
CA MET A 202 2.73 29.64 2.64
C MET A 202 3.13 28.25 2.11
N LEU A 203 2.88 27.20 2.87
CA LEU A 203 3.14 25.80 2.46
C LEU A 203 2.34 25.41 1.22
N ASN A 204 1.07 25.85 1.14
CA ASN A 204 0.23 25.60 -0.02
C ASN A 204 0.76 26.27 -1.29
N ARG A 205 1.23 27.52 -1.17
CA ARG A 205 1.83 28.25 -2.30
C ARG A 205 3.12 27.57 -2.79
N ILE A 206 3.95 27.04 -1.89
CA ILE A 206 5.14 26.26 -2.25
C ILE A 206 4.73 24.97 -2.95
N ARG A 207 3.76 24.24 -2.39
CA ARG A 207 3.23 22.97 -2.94
C ARG A 207 2.66 23.16 -4.35
N GLU A 208 2.01 24.29 -4.60
CA GLU A 208 1.39 24.61 -5.89
C GLU A 208 2.33 25.36 -6.85
N ASN A 209 3.63 25.37 -6.55
CA ASN A 209 4.66 26.08 -7.33
C ASN A 209 4.35 27.58 -7.56
N ARG A 210 3.61 28.18 -6.61
CA ARG A 210 3.31 29.62 -6.61
C ARG A 210 4.27 30.39 -5.71
N CYS A 211 5.57 30.12 -5.88
CA CYS A 211 6.63 30.69 -5.04
C CYS A 211 7.11 32.02 -5.63
N ASP A 212 6.53 33.12 -5.20
CA ASP A 212 6.95 34.47 -5.58
C ASP A 212 8.00 35.04 -4.60
N LYS A 213 8.54 36.22 -4.97
CA LYS A 213 9.54 36.89 -4.17
C LYS A 213 9.03 37.24 -2.76
N THR A 214 7.77 37.62 -2.61
CA THR A 214 7.18 38.01 -1.32
C THR A 214 7.17 36.82 -0.35
N LEU A 215 6.77 35.64 -0.82
CA LEU A 215 6.79 34.39 -0.04
C LEU A 215 8.22 34.03 0.36
N LEU A 216 9.17 34.10 -0.58
CA LEU A 216 10.58 33.80 -0.29
C LEU A 216 11.17 34.78 0.73
N ASP A 217 10.91 36.10 0.57
CA ASP A 217 11.39 37.12 1.50
C ASP A 217 10.81 36.87 2.91
N GLU A 218 9.57 36.42 3.02
CA GLU A 218 8.94 36.13 4.30
C GLU A 218 9.53 34.87 4.95
N LEU A 219 9.68 33.78 4.21
CA LEU A 219 10.35 32.58 4.71
C LEU A 219 11.79 32.84 5.10
N ASN A 220 12.52 33.67 4.31
CA ASN A 220 13.90 34.03 4.58
C ASN A 220 14.09 34.93 5.81
N ARG A 221 13.02 35.49 6.38
CA ARG A 221 13.09 36.11 7.73
C ARG A 221 13.40 35.08 8.82
N ARG A 222 13.17 33.79 8.53
CA ARG A 222 13.51 32.66 9.42
C ARG A 222 14.95 32.16 9.24
N TYR A 223 15.74 32.78 8.31
CA TYR A 223 17.16 32.50 8.16
C TYR A 223 17.95 33.12 9.31
N ILE A 224 18.64 32.30 10.07
CA ILE A 224 19.53 32.73 11.16
C ILE A 224 20.91 32.13 10.90
N PRO A 225 21.90 32.93 10.48
CA PRO A 225 23.23 32.42 10.20
C PRO A 225 23.88 31.86 11.48
N ASN A 226 24.54 30.70 11.35
CA ASN A 226 25.24 30.04 12.46
C ASN A 226 24.33 29.81 13.70
N PHE A 227 23.04 29.55 13.48
CA PHE A 227 22.12 29.29 14.56
C PHE A 227 22.58 28.08 15.36
N ASN A 228 22.84 28.31 16.63
CA ASN A 228 23.23 27.27 17.59
C ASN A 228 22.27 27.32 18.78
N PRO A 229 21.16 26.55 18.72
CA PRO A 229 20.16 26.57 19.77
C PRO A 229 20.72 25.99 21.09
N SER A 230 20.18 26.43 22.21
CA SER A 230 20.43 25.77 23.47
C SER A 230 19.90 24.32 23.42
N LYS A 231 20.56 23.40 24.13
CA LYS A 231 20.12 21.99 24.19
C LYS A 231 18.69 21.83 24.70
N GLU A 232 18.22 22.80 25.48
CA GLU A 232 16.89 22.81 26.08
C GLU A 232 15.78 23.11 25.07
N GLU A 233 16.10 23.78 23.94
CA GLU A 233 15.11 24.18 22.93
C GLU A 233 14.61 23.03 22.07
N GLY A 234 15.36 21.92 21.96
CA GLY A 234 14.90 20.70 21.27
C GLY A 234 14.74 20.84 19.75
N TYR A 235 15.59 21.67 19.10
CA TYR A 235 15.62 21.72 17.65
C TYR A 235 16.18 20.43 17.05
N ILE A 236 15.57 19.99 15.94
CA ILE A 236 16.07 18.91 15.10
C ILE A 236 16.52 19.47 13.75
N GLN A 237 17.69 19.05 13.27
CA GLN A 237 18.19 19.49 11.97
C GLN A 237 17.72 18.53 10.87
N LEU A 238 17.02 19.04 9.86
CA LEU A 238 16.61 18.29 8.68
C LEU A 238 17.65 18.43 7.57
N THR A 239 18.22 17.31 7.13
CA THR A 239 19.27 17.26 6.12
C THR A 239 18.81 16.50 4.87
N THR A 240 19.45 16.74 3.74
CA THR A 240 19.15 16.02 2.49
C THR A 240 19.79 14.63 2.40
N HIS A 241 20.91 14.39 3.13
CA HIS A 241 21.71 13.16 3.01
C HIS A 241 21.91 12.44 4.35
N ASN A 242 21.86 11.12 4.33
CA ASN A 242 22.04 10.29 5.53
C ASN A 242 23.39 10.51 6.23
N TYR A 243 24.49 10.64 5.46
CA TYR A 243 25.82 10.84 6.03
C TYR A 243 25.94 12.15 6.82
N GLN A 244 25.21 13.19 6.40
CA GLN A 244 25.20 14.48 7.12
C GLN A 244 24.51 14.32 8.47
N ALA A 245 23.31 13.70 8.49
CA ALA A 245 22.58 13.46 9.72
C ALA A 245 23.39 12.58 10.69
N GLN A 246 23.99 11.51 10.19
CA GLN A 246 24.82 10.61 11.00
C GLN A 246 26.01 11.35 11.60
N ARG A 247 26.77 12.11 10.79
CA ARG A 247 27.92 12.89 11.25
C ARG A 247 27.55 13.89 12.35
N ILE A 248 26.41 14.57 12.21
CA ILE A 248 25.93 15.51 13.23
C ILE A 248 25.60 14.77 14.52
N ASN A 249 24.85 13.68 14.44
CA ASN A 249 24.45 12.89 15.61
C ASN A 249 25.67 12.30 16.35
N GLU A 250 26.63 11.74 15.62
CA GLU A 250 27.87 11.20 16.20
C GLU A 250 28.73 12.30 16.86
N HIS A 251 28.85 13.45 16.20
CA HIS A 251 29.58 14.59 16.71
C HIS A 251 28.99 15.10 18.03
N GLU A 252 27.68 15.34 18.05
CA GLU A 252 26.98 15.81 19.25
C GLU A 252 27.04 14.81 20.40
N LEU A 253 26.88 13.51 20.09
CA LEU A 253 27.01 12.45 21.10
C LEU A 253 28.43 12.40 21.68
N ALA A 254 29.46 12.54 20.84
CA ALA A 254 30.86 12.54 21.26
C ALA A 254 31.19 13.69 22.22
N GLN A 255 30.58 14.87 21.99
CA GLN A 255 30.81 16.05 22.84
C GLN A 255 30.14 15.98 24.21
N LEU A 256 29.18 15.07 24.41
CA LEU A 256 28.55 14.92 25.71
C LEU A 256 29.53 14.32 26.73
N PRO A 257 29.59 14.87 27.94
CA PRO A 257 30.42 14.30 29.01
C PRO A 257 29.88 12.97 29.49
N GLY A 258 30.77 12.17 30.10
CA GLY A 258 30.39 10.93 30.72
C GLY A 258 30.53 9.68 29.84
N ARG A 259 30.16 8.56 30.44
CA ARG A 259 30.27 7.23 29.81
C ARG A 259 29.06 7.00 28.85
N SER A 260 29.31 6.37 27.71
CA SER A 260 28.23 5.87 26.85
C SER A 260 27.74 4.50 27.34
N PHE A 261 26.45 4.24 27.09
CA PHE A 261 25.80 2.97 27.34
C PHE A 261 25.21 2.47 26.01
N THR A 262 25.37 1.18 25.80
CA THR A 262 24.96 0.52 24.56
C THR A 262 23.85 -0.46 24.84
N PHE A 263 22.74 -0.35 24.13
CA PHE A 263 21.60 -1.25 24.21
C PHE A 263 21.46 -1.98 22.89
N ARG A 264 21.43 -3.31 22.93
CA ARG A 264 21.24 -4.14 21.76
C ARG A 264 19.79 -4.57 21.64
N ALA A 265 19.23 -4.47 20.45
CA ALA A 265 17.92 -5.01 20.18
C ALA A 265 17.88 -6.52 20.38
N GLN A 266 16.76 -7.00 20.88
CA GLN A 266 16.42 -8.42 20.88
C GLN A 266 15.62 -8.70 19.61
N ILE A 267 16.11 -9.64 18.80
CA ILE A 267 15.50 -9.96 17.52
C ILE A 267 15.16 -11.43 17.52
N ASP A 268 13.87 -11.73 17.52
CA ASP A 268 13.33 -13.07 17.47
C ASP A 268 12.69 -13.35 16.11
N GLY A 269 12.94 -14.53 15.56
CA GLY A 269 12.39 -14.94 14.26
C GLY A 269 12.99 -14.17 13.08
N LYS A 270 12.17 -13.88 12.07
CA LYS A 270 12.59 -13.21 10.83
C LYS A 270 12.23 -11.73 10.86
N PHE A 271 13.21 -10.87 11.12
CA PHE A 271 13.05 -9.42 11.00
C PHE A 271 14.18 -8.85 10.13
N PRO A 272 13.89 -8.40 8.89
CA PRO A 272 14.93 -7.92 7.97
C PRO A 272 15.60 -6.64 8.45
N GLU A 273 16.93 -6.52 8.33
CA GLU A 273 17.70 -5.34 8.77
C GLU A 273 17.22 -4.03 8.13
N TYR A 274 16.84 -4.06 6.84
CA TYR A 274 16.34 -2.87 6.13
C TYR A 274 15.01 -2.34 6.67
N SER A 275 14.33 -3.14 7.50
CA SER A 275 13.05 -2.80 8.15
C SER A 275 13.20 -2.45 9.63
N TYR A 276 14.42 -2.38 10.16
CA TYR A 276 14.62 -2.02 11.56
C TYR A 276 14.05 -0.63 11.87
N PRO A 277 13.13 -0.55 12.84
CA PRO A 277 12.47 0.70 13.21
C PRO A 277 13.40 1.68 13.90
N THR A 278 14.41 1.16 14.60
CA THR A 278 15.50 1.90 15.23
C THR A 278 16.82 1.14 15.07
N ASP A 279 17.90 1.70 15.61
CA ASP A 279 19.21 1.11 15.50
C ASP A 279 19.28 -0.19 16.32
N GLU A 280 19.85 -1.26 15.73
CA GLU A 280 20.08 -2.52 16.44
C GLU A 280 20.97 -2.31 17.67
N VAL A 281 21.96 -1.44 17.51
CA VAL A 281 22.89 -1.05 18.57
C VAL A 281 22.69 0.42 18.87
N LEU A 282 21.89 0.71 19.89
CA LEU A 282 21.60 2.08 20.34
C LEU A 282 22.63 2.53 21.37
N GLU A 283 23.44 3.53 21.02
CA GLU A 283 24.42 4.14 21.91
C GLU A 283 23.92 5.48 22.43
N LEU A 284 23.88 5.63 23.76
CA LEU A 284 23.34 6.81 24.42
C LEU A 284 24.26 7.29 25.55
N LYS A 285 24.22 8.60 25.79
CA LYS A 285 24.81 9.26 26.96
C LYS A 285 23.76 10.11 27.67
N ARG A 286 23.98 10.41 28.94
CA ARG A 286 23.19 11.42 29.63
C ARG A 286 23.27 12.77 28.90
N GLY A 287 22.15 13.44 28.69
CA GLY A 287 22.01 14.67 27.93
C GLY A 287 21.86 14.46 26.41
N ALA A 288 21.78 13.20 25.95
CA ALA A 288 21.55 12.93 24.53
C ALA A 288 20.15 13.37 24.11
N GLN A 289 20.06 14.10 23.00
CA GLN A 289 18.80 14.41 22.35
C GLN A 289 18.34 13.22 21.54
N VAL A 290 17.12 12.77 21.83
CA VAL A 290 16.52 11.59 21.19
C VAL A 290 15.14 11.93 20.63
N MET A 291 14.70 11.11 19.69
CA MET A 291 13.35 11.12 19.14
C MET A 291 12.70 9.77 19.40
N PHE A 292 11.46 9.81 19.83
CA PHE A 292 10.63 8.60 19.94
C PHE A 292 10.21 8.14 18.55
N VAL A 293 10.37 6.85 18.26
CA VAL A 293 10.04 6.25 16.95
C VAL A 293 8.79 5.37 16.99
N LYS A 294 8.04 5.46 18.10
CA LYS A 294 6.76 4.79 18.31
C LYS A 294 5.88 5.62 19.24
N ASN A 295 4.57 5.40 19.21
CA ASN A 295 3.66 5.97 20.22
C ASN A 295 3.72 5.12 21.48
N ASP A 296 3.53 5.75 22.64
CA ASP A 296 3.47 5.07 23.93
C ASP A 296 2.36 4.01 23.95
N SER A 297 2.74 2.75 24.11
CA SER A 297 1.83 1.61 24.15
C SER A 297 1.22 1.38 25.54
N SER A 298 1.73 2.06 26.59
CA SER A 298 1.27 1.89 27.96
C SER A 298 -0.13 2.45 28.24
N GLY A 299 -0.67 3.28 27.33
CA GLY A 299 -1.94 3.99 27.52
C GLY A 299 -1.82 5.30 28.31
N GLU A 300 -0.65 5.64 28.85
CA GLU A 300 -0.42 6.91 29.56
C GLU A 300 -0.14 8.09 28.62
N HIS A 301 0.09 7.81 27.33
CA HIS A 301 0.34 8.81 26.27
C HIS A 301 1.48 9.79 26.57
N ARG A 302 2.54 9.33 27.25
CA ARG A 302 3.70 10.13 27.66
C ARG A 302 4.54 10.62 26.50
N TYR A 303 4.53 9.87 25.37
CA TYR A 303 5.25 10.20 24.16
C TYR A 303 4.52 9.72 22.89
N TYR A 304 4.89 10.29 21.76
CA TYR A 304 4.37 9.92 20.46
C TYR A 304 5.51 9.89 19.41
N ASN A 305 5.28 9.20 18.33
CA ASN A 305 6.26 9.08 17.23
C ASN A 305 6.63 10.45 16.65
N GLY A 306 7.93 10.78 16.64
CA GLY A 306 8.45 12.07 16.22
C GLY A 306 8.65 13.08 17.37
N MET A 307 8.20 12.78 18.57
CA MET A 307 8.42 13.65 19.73
C MET A 307 9.89 13.66 20.14
N ILE A 308 10.43 14.83 20.42
CA ILE A 308 11.82 15.01 20.88
C ILE A 308 11.88 14.92 22.40
N GLY A 309 12.90 14.23 22.88
CA GLY A 309 13.21 14.08 24.30
C GLY A 309 14.70 14.23 24.60
N GLU A 310 15.03 14.20 25.89
CA GLU A 310 16.39 14.20 26.41
C GLU A 310 16.60 13.05 27.36
N VAL A 311 17.71 12.35 27.23
CA VAL A 311 18.12 11.30 28.16
C VAL A 311 18.61 11.96 29.46
N VAL A 312 17.79 11.91 30.50
CA VAL A 312 18.09 12.49 31.82
C VAL A 312 19.05 11.61 32.60
N ASN A 313 18.82 10.30 32.53
CA ASN A 313 19.68 9.32 33.16
C ASN A 313 19.76 8.06 32.28
N VAL A 314 20.92 7.42 32.27
CA VAL A 314 21.14 6.17 31.52
C VAL A 314 22.10 5.28 32.30
N SER A 315 21.71 4.02 32.43
CA SER A 315 22.50 2.98 33.14
C SER A 315 22.30 1.63 32.44
N ALA A 316 23.04 0.63 32.84
CA ALA A 316 22.82 -0.74 32.36
C ALA A 316 21.41 -1.30 32.67
N LEU A 317 20.69 -0.67 33.61
CA LEU A 317 19.36 -1.11 34.06
C LEU A 317 18.21 -0.42 33.29
N GLY A 318 18.48 0.65 32.54
CA GLY A 318 17.44 1.34 31.77
C GLY A 318 17.78 2.79 31.44
N ILE A 319 16.82 3.42 30.80
CA ILE A 319 16.89 4.78 30.26
C ILE A 319 15.76 5.60 30.87
N GLU A 320 16.11 6.74 31.48
CA GLU A 320 15.14 7.73 31.93
C GLU A 320 15.15 8.91 30.94
N VAL A 321 14.00 9.23 30.40
CA VAL A 321 13.83 10.24 29.37
C VAL A 321 12.85 11.30 29.86
N ARG A 322 13.12 12.53 29.48
CA ARG A 322 12.23 13.67 29.68
C ARG A 322 11.82 14.20 28.31
N SER A 323 10.53 14.31 28.08
CA SER A 323 10.00 14.91 26.86
C SER A 323 10.28 16.41 26.84
N LYS A 324 10.61 16.98 25.70
CA LYS A 324 10.82 18.43 25.60
C LYS A 324 9.52 19.18 25.93
N GLY A 325 9.63 20.16 26.84
CA GLY A 325 8.47 20.93 27.33
C GLY A 325 7.79 20.33 28.56
N SER A 326 8.25 19.18 29.06
CA SER A 326 7.83 18.60 30.34
C SER A 326 8.93 18.76 31.40
N GLU A 327 8.55 18.91 32.66
CA GLU A 327 9.48 18.83 33.78
C GLU A 327 9.65 17.39 34.30
N ASP A 328 8.69 16.52 33.99
CA ASP A 328 8.66 15.15 34.47
C ASP A 328 9.51 14.23 33.57
N ALA A 329 10.40 13.47 34.19
CA ALA A 329 11.14 12.39 33.57
C ALA A 329 10.48 11.05 33.91
N PHE A 330 10.57 10.09 33.00
CA PHE A 330 10.01 8.76 33.17
C PHE A 330 10.96 7.67 32.69
N MET A 331 10.88 6.51 33.34
CA MET A 331 11.60 5.32 32.88
C MET A 331 10.96 4.80 31.60
N LEU A 332 11.78 4.68 30.57
CA LEU A 332 11.36 4.17 29.28
C LEU A 332 11.37 2.64 29.28
N GLN A 333 10.35 2.06 28.70
CA GLN A 333 10.26 0.63 28.45
C GLN A 333 10.73 0.32 27.03
N GLU A 334 11.24 -0.89 26.83
CA GLU A 334 11.45 -1.41 25.49
C GLU A 334 10.10 -1.63 24.81
N GLU A 335 10.06 -1.38 23.51
CA GLU A 335 8.89 -1.58 22.68
C GLU A 335 9.15 -2.69 21.67
N GLU A 336 8.10 -3.37 21.27
CA GLU A 336 8.14 -4.44 20.30
C GLU A 336 7.55 -3.99 18.96
N TRP A 337 8.24 -4.31 17.88
CA TRP A 337 7.72 -4.20 16.53
C TRP A 337 7.64 -5.59 15.93
N THR A 338 6.56 -5.86 15.24
CA THR A 338 6.32 -7.14 14.59
C THR A 338 6.61 -7.05 13.10
N ASN A 339 7.32 -8.02 12.59
CA ASN A 339 7.35 -8.30 11.16
C ASN A 339 6.33 -9.40 10.89
N ALA A 340 5.24 -9.03 10.25
CA ALA A 340 4.16 -9.97 9.97
C ALA A 340 4.15 -10.35 8.49
N LYS A 341 3.69 -11.56 8.19
CA LYS A 341 3.26 -11.97 6.87
C LYS A 341 1.74 -12.07 6.84
N TYR A 342 1.18 -11.86 5.67
CA TYR A 342 -0.22 -12.17 5.46
C TYR A 342 -0.42 -13.67 5.32
N VAL A 343 -1.46 -14.21 5.95
CA VAL A 343 -1.92 -15.59 5.82
C VAL A 343 -3.42 -15.58 5.50
N LEU A 344 -3.85 -16.58 4.74
CA LEU A 344 -5.26 -16.80 4.47
C LEU A 344 -5.79 -17.87 5.41
N ASP A 345 -6.79 -17.54 6.19
CA ASP A 345 -7.55 -18.50 6.95
C ASP A 345 -8.32 -19.41 5.99
N GLU A 346 -8.14 -20.73 6.10
CA GLU A 346 -8.76 -21.68 5.16
C GLU A 346 -10.27 -21.87 5.41
N GLU A 347 -10.75 -21.58 6.62
CA GLU A 347 -12.18 -21.72 6.97
C GLU A 347 -12.95 -20.44 6.67
N THR A 348 -12.48 -19.29 7.18
CA THR A 348 -13.16 -17.99 7.02
C THR A 348 -12.88 -17.31 5.70
N LYS A 349 -11.78 -17.71 4.99
CA LYS A 349 -11.23 -17.06 3.80
C LYS A 349 -10.81 -15.62 4.03
N GLU A 350 -10.60 -15.22 5.27
CA GLU A 350 -10.08 -13.91 5.64
C GLU A 350 -8.55 -13.86 5.53
N ILE A 351 -8.01 -12.71 5.16
CA ILE A 351 -6.56 -12.47 5.17
C ILE A 351 -6.22 -11.88 6.54
N THR A 352 -5.40 -12.60 7.30
CA THR A 352 -4.91 -12.21 8.62
C THR A 352 -3.40 -12.00 8.61
N GLU A 353 -2.87 -11.42 9.69
CA GLU A 353 -1.43 -11.21 9.86
C GLU A 353 -0.88 -12.28 10.82
N ASP A 354 0.17 -12.98 10.39
CA ASP A 354 0.93 -13.94 11.20
C ASP A 354 2.34 -13.38 11.45
N ILE A 355 2.75 -13.33 12.71
CA ILE A 355 4.02 -12.73 13.13
C ILE A 355 5.17 -13.67 12.79
N GLU A 356 6.06 -13.26 11.88
CA GLU A 356 7.28 -14.00 11.52
C GLU A 356 8.49 -13.63 12.39
N GLY A 357 8.51 -12.43 12.93
CA GLY A 357 9.60 -11.96 13.76
C GLY A 357 9.23 -10.75 14.59
N VAL A 358 9.97 -10.56 15.67
CA VAL A 358 9.81 -9.46 16.61
C VAL A 358 11.15 -8.76 16.75
N PHE A 359 11.13 -7.43 16.71
CA PHE A 359 12.25 -6.57 17.04
C PHE A 359 11.91 -5.80 18.32
N LYS A 360 12.67 -6.00 19.37
CA LYS A 360 12.46 -5.38 20.66
C LYS A 360 13.63 -4.49 21.03
N GLN A 361 13.36 -3.20 21.26
CA GLN A 361 14.37 -2.20 21.60
C GLN A 361 13.69 -1.00 22.28
N PHE A 362 14.46 -0.15 22.93
CA PHE A 362 13.98 1.17 23.32
C PHE A 362 13.55 1.98 22.09
N PRO A 363 12.36 2.60 22.10
CA PRO A 363 11.79 3.29 20.95
C PRO A 363 12.44 4.66 20.71
N LEU A 364 13.75 4.70 20.63
CA LEU A 364 14.55 5.92 20.52
C LEU A 364 15.50 5.88 19.31
N LYS A 365 15.79 7.07 18.79
CA LYS A 365 16.92 7.38 17.89
C LYS A 365 17.60 8.65 18.34
N LEU A 366 18.90 8.78 18.09
CA LEU A 366 19.57 10.09 18.21
C LEU A 366 18.91 11.08 17.26
N ALA A 367 18.64 12.28 17.71
CA ALA A 367 17.80 13.23 17.01
C ALA A 367 18.28 14.68 17.04
N TRP A 368 19.58 14.92 16.98
CA TRP A 368 20.08 16.24 16.61
C TRP A 368 19.87 16.50 15.12
N ALA A 369 20.01 15.45 14.29
CA ALA A 369 19.71 15.53 12.87
C ALA A 369 19.02 14.27 12.35
N ILE A 370 18.15 14.46 11.33
CA ILE A 370 17.48 13.40 10.57
C ILE A 370 17.38 13.82 9.11
N THR A 371 17.28 12.87 8.18
CA THR A 371 17.05 13.24 6.77
C THR A 371 15.59 13.61 6.52
N ILE A 372 15.38 14.49 5.52
CA ILE A 372 14.04 14.87 5.04
C ILE A 372 13.20 13.63 4.70
N HIS A 373 13.79 12.62 4.03
CA HIS A 373 13.10 11.38 3.71
C HIS A 373 12.62 10.61 4.95
N LYS A 374 13.50 10.46 5.95
CA LYS A 374 13.15 9.77 7.20
C LYS A 374 12.20 10.57 8.10
N SER A 375 12.08 11.90 7.87
CA SER A 375 11.13 12.75 8.57
C SER A 375 9.71 12.70 7.99
N GLN A 376 9.52 11.99 6.87
CA GLN A 376 8.19 11.86 6.26
C GLN A 376 7.19 11.22 7.24
N GLY A 377 5.99 11.77 7.31
CA GLY A 377 4.99 11.36 8.31
C GLY A 377 5.15 11.99 9.70
N LEU A 378 6.35 12.45 10.07
CA LEU A 378 6.63 13.08 11.38
C LEU A 378 6.26 14.56 11.40
N THR A 379 6.16 15.13 12.60
CA THR A 379 5.91 16.56 12.81
C THR A 379 6.74 17.03 14.00
N PHE A 380 7.41 18.16 13.86
CA PHE A 380 8.28 18.73 14.90
C PHE A 380 7.78 20.11 15.33
N GLU A 381 7.89 20.38 16.60
CA GLU A 381 7.61 21.72 17.15
C GLU A 381 8.67 22.73 16.67
N ARG A 382 9.94 22.30 16.59
CA ARG A 382 11.07 23.12 16.20
C ARG A 382 12.02 22.38 15.27
N ALA A 383 12.36 22.99 14.13
CA ALA A 383 13.26 22.37 13.16
C ALA A 383 14.22 23.41 12.54
N ILE A 384 15.46 22.97 12.32
CA ILE A 384 16.46 23.67 11.52
C ILE A 384 16.47 23.00 10.15
N ILE A 385 16.21 23.76 9.09
CA ILE A 385 16.09 23.21 7.74
C ILE A 385 17.20 23.76 6.84
N ASP A 386 17.98 22.84 6.27
CA ASP A 386 18.87 23.14 5.16
C ASP A 386 18.23 22.62 3.86
N ALA A 387 17.48 23.50 3.20
CA ALA A 387 16.87 23.20 1.91
C ALA A 387 17.66 23.77 0.72
N SER A 388 18.82 24.42 0.97
CA SER A 388 19.67 24.97 -0.10
C SER A 388 20.24 23.89 -1.01
N ALA A 389 20.43 22.68 -0.49
CA ALA A 389 20.93 21.51 -1.19
C ALA A 389 19.81 20.55 -1.68
N SER A 390 18.55 21.02 -1.77
CA SER A 390 17.47 20.22 -2.34
C SER A 390 17.76 19.91 -3.81
N PHE A 391 17.61 18.64 -4.19
CA PHE A 391 17.96 18.13 -5.51
C PHE A 391 16.79 17.42 -6.24
N ALA A 392 15.66 17.24 -5.56
CA ALA A 392 14.49 16.55 -6.10
C ALA A 392 13.20 17.30 -5.81
N HIS A 393 12.20 17.06 -6.67
CA HIS A 393 10.83 17.53 -6.51
C HIS A 393 10.28 17.22 -5.11
N GLY A 394 9.59 18.18 -4.52
CA GLY A 394 8.90 18.04 -3.24
C GLY A 394 9.76 18.10 -1.97
N GLN A 395 11.09 18.00 -2.05
CA GLN A 395 11.95 17.96 -0.85
C GLN A 395 11.80 19.19 0.03
N THR A 396 11.80 20.39 -0.56
CA THR A 396 11.62 21.64 0.18
C THR A 396 10.26 21.70 0.86
N TYR A 397 9.19 21.35 0.14
CA TYR A 397 7.86 21.30 0.71
C TYR A 397 7.78 20.29 1.87
N VAL A 398 8.33 19.09 1.69
CA VAL A 398 8.35 18.07 2.75
C VAL A 398 9.10 18.59 3.97
N ALA A 399 10.29 19.18 3.80
CA ALA A 399 11.07 19.70 4.91
C ALA A 399 10.32 20.80 5.69
N LEU A 400 9.80 21.80 5.00
CA LEU A 400 9.07 22.91 5.63
C LEU A 400 7.78 22.41 6.31
N SER A 401 7.05 21.48 5.68
CA SER A 401 5.81 20.91 6.24
C SER A 401 6.03 20.01 7.45
N ARG A 402 7.26 19.68 7.81
CA ARG A 402 7.59 18.97 9.07
C ARG A 402 7.42 19.86 10.29
N CYS A 403 7.54 21.16 10.14
CA CYS A 403 7.36 22.11 11.23
C CYS A 403 5.88 22.40 11.46
N LYS A 404 5.49 22.52 12.73
CA LYS A 404 4.08 22.74 13.11
C LYS A 404 3.66 24.20 12.92
N THR A 405 4.58 25.13 13.16
CA THR A 405 4.37 26.58 13.04
C THR A 405 5.56 27.25 12.37
N LEU A 406 5.34 28.46 11.85
CA LEU A 406 6.39 29.26 11.25
C LEU A 406 7.46 29.69 12.30
N GLU A 407 7.05 29.94 13.54
CA GLU A 407 7.95 30.34 14.64
C GLU A 407 8.94 29.23 15.00
N GLY A 408 8.52 27.97 14.91
CA GLY A 408 9.39 26.81 15.18
C GLY A 408 10.40 26.53 14.06
N LEU A 409 10.25 27.18 12.90
CA LEU A 409 11.12 27.00 11.75
C LEU A 409 12.36 27.90 11.84
N VAL A 410 13.55 27.35 11.61
CA VAL A 410 14.78 28.08 11.35
C VAL A 410 15.39 27.57 10.04
N LEU A 411 15.80 28.47 9.18
CA LEU A 411 16.55 28.14 7.98
C LEU A 411 18.04 28.32 8.25
N SER A 412 18.84 27.30 7.94
CA SER A 412 20.32 27.36 8.05
C SER A 412 20.98 28.06 6.86
N ALA A 413 20.26 28.14 5.72
CA ALA A 413 20.65 28.88 4.53
C ALA A 413 19.40 29.53 3.90
N PRO A 414 19.55 30.68 3.21
CA PRO A 414 18.43 31.34 2.54
C PRO A 414 17.81 30.42 1.47
N LEU A 415 16.50 30.39 1.42
CA LEU A 415 15.77 29.73 0.34
C LEU A 415 15.82 30.58 -0.92
N SER A 416 16.13 29.94 -2.03
CA SER A 416 16.03 30.54 -3.37
C SER A 416 14.88 29.91 -4.14
N ALA A 417 14.39 30.58 -5.18
CA ALA A 417 13.37 30.01 -6.07
C ALA A 417 13.81 28.64 -6.68
N ARG A 418 15.13 28.44 -6.84
CA ARG A 418 15.71 27.20 -7.36
C ARG A 418 15.61 26.02 -6.38
N ALA A 419 15.43 26.28 -5.09
CA ALA A 419 15.25 25.23 -4.08
C ALA A 419 13.82 24.65 -4.10
N VAL A 420 12.86 25.37 -4.68
CA VAL A 420 11.50 24.88 -4.90
C VAL A 420 11.45 24.25 -6.29
N ILE A 421 11.72 22.95 -6.32
CA ILE A 421 11.76 22.19 -7.57
C ILE A 421 10.36 21.64 -7.82
N SER A 422 9.75 22.03 -8.94
CA SER A 422 8.50 21.45 -9.45
C SER A 422 8.77 20.47 -10.59
N ASP A 423 7.82 19.58 -10.81
CA ASP A 423 7.82 18.63 -11.91
C ASP A 423 6.58 18.86 -12.78
N SER A 424 6.80 19.25 -14.03
CA SER A 424 5.70 19.56 -14.96
C SER A 424 4.77 18.38 -15.22
N ALA A 425 5.27 17.14 -15.14
CA ALA A 425 4.44 15.96 -15.30
C ALA A 425 3.49 15.80 -14.09
N VAL A 426 3.95 16.08 -12.89
CA VAL A 426 3.13 16.09 -11.67
C VAL A 426 2.10 17.20 -11.73
N ASP A 427 2.48 18.39 -12.17
CA ASP A 427 1.56 19.52 -12.28
C ASP A 427 0.46 19.23 -13.29
N THR A 428 0.81 18.73 -14.49
CA THR A 428 -0.15 18.32 -15.51
C THR A 428 -1.10 17.23 -15.00
N PHE A 429 -0.56 16.18 -14.39
CA PHE A 429 -1.37 15.09 -13.84
C PHE A 429 -2.35 15.60 -12.77
N THR A 430 -1.89 16.48 -11.89
CA THR A 430 -2.71 17.05 -10.81
C THR A 430 -3.84 17.93 -11.36
N GLU A 431 -3.56 18.74 -12.37
CA GLU A 431 -4.58 19.55 -13.04
C GLU A 431 -5.63 18.67 -13.76
N ASP A 432 -5.20 17.64 -14.48
CA ASP A 432 -6.11 16.70 -15.14
C ASP A 432 -6.95 15.93 -14.13
N ALA A 433 -6.37 15.52 -13.01
CA ALA A 433 -7.10 14.85 -11.94
C ALA A 433 -8.19 15.75 -11.34
N ARG A 434 -7.91 17.04 -11.13
CA ARG A 434 -8.89 18.02 -10.64
C ARG A 434 -10.01 18.28 -11.63
N ARG A 435 -9.72 18.35 -12.94
CA ARG A 435 -10.74 18.51 -13.98
C ARG A 435 -11.64 17.29 -14.11
N ASN A 436 -11.13 16.12 -13.77
CA ASN A 436 -11.81 14.82 -13.86
C ASN A 436 -12.18 14.26 -12.47
N GLU A 437 -12.35 15.14 -11.44
CA GLU A 437 -12.85 14.71 -10.13
C GLU A 437 -14.19 13.98 -10.32
N PRO A 438 -14.37 12.78 -9.72
CA PRO A 438 -15.57 12.00 -9.96
C PRO A 438 -16.81 12.70 -9.34
N ASP A 439 -17.83 12.86 -10.16
CA ASP A 439 -19.15 13.33 -9.77
C ASP A 439 -20.09 12.17 -9.39
N GLU A 440 -21.26 12.49 -8.88
CA GLU A 440 -22.30 11.54 -8.51
C GLU A 440 -22.72 10.66 -9.68
N THR A 441 -22.77 11.21 -10.90
CA THR A 441 -23.17 10.49 -12.10
C THR A 441 -22.14 9.42 -12.46
N ARG A 442 -20.84 9.78 -12.40
CA ARG A 442 -19.75 8.84 -12.63
C ARG A 442 -19.73 7.76 -11.54
N TYR A 443 -19.92 8.13 -10.29
CA TYR A 443 -19.99 7.18 -9.19
C TYR A 443 -21.10 6.14 -9.40
N ARG A 444 -22.33 6.57 -9.70
CA ARG A 444 -23.46 5.65 -9.95
C ARG A 444 -23.20 4.71 -11.13
N ARG A 445 -22.63 5.21 -12.23
CA ARG A 445 -22.27 4.37 -13.35
C ARG A 445 -21.26 3.28 -12.96
N LEU A 446 -20.22 3.65 -12.20
CA LEU A 446 -19.18 2.71 -11.74
C LEU A 446 -19.71 1.69 -10.74
N GLN A 447 -20.60 2.12 -9.87
CA GLN A 447 -21.28 1.25 -8.92
C GLN A 447 -22.17 0.23 -9.64
N GLN A 448 -22.94 0.66 -10.63
CA GLN A 448 -23.78 -0.21 -11.45
C GLN A 448 -22.93 -1.22 -12.24
N ALA A 449 -21.85 -0.76 -12.86
CA ALA A 449 -20.93 -1.64 -13.59
C ALA A 449 -20.32 -2.71 -12.68
N TYR A 450 -19.92 -2.35 -11.48
CA TYR A 450 -19.39 -3.29 -10.49
C TYR A 450 -20.43 -4.30 -10.02
N PHE A 451 -21.66 -3.86 -9.77
CA PHE A 451 -22.75 -4.77 -9.44
C PHE A 451 -23.00 -5.81 -10.56
N LEU A 452 -23.00 -5.37 -11.82
CA LEU A 452 -23.09 -6.27 -12.96
C LEU A 452 -21.90 -7.22 -13.07
N GLU A 453 -20.68 -6.76 -12.75
CA GLU A 453 -19.50 -7.62 -12.72
C GLU A 453 -19.62 -8.71 -11.64
N LEU A 454 -20.09 -8.36 -10.45
CA LEU A 454 -20.35 -9.33 -9.37
C LEU A 454 -21.41 -10.37 -9.76
N LEU A 455 -22.51 -9.93 -10.37
CA LEU A 455 -23.53 -10.85 -10.87
C LEU A 455 -22.99 -11.77 -11.98
N SER A 456 -22.20 -11.21 -12.89
CA SER A 456 -21.55 -11.99 -13.94
C SER A 456 -20.63 -13.05 -13.37
N GLY A 457 -19.82 -12.70 -12.35
CA GLY A 457 -18.96 -13.67 -11.66
C GLY A 457 -19.73 -14.75 -10.91
N LEU A 458 -20.87 -14.39 -10.29
CA LEU A 458 -21.73 -15.35 -9.57
C LEU A 458 -22.34 -16.39 -10.49
N PHE A 459 -22.70 -16.01 -11.73
CA PHE A 459 -23.36 -16.89 -12.71
C PHE A 459 -22.45 -17.30 -13.87
N ASP A 460 -21.12 -17.18 -13.71
CA ASP A 460 -20.16 -17.70 -14.68
C ASP A 460 -19.85 -19.19 -14.43
N PHE A 461 -20.50 -20.05 -15.18
CA PHE A 461 -20.29 -21.50 -15.13
C PHE A 461 -19.34 -22.03 -16.21
N LEU A 462 -18.74 -21.15 -17.02
CA LEU A 462 -17.81 -21.57 -18.07
C LEU A 462 -16.56 -22.26 -17.52
N PRO A 463 -15.94 -21.79 -16.42
CA PRO A 463 -14.79 -22.48 -15.81
C PRO A 463 -15.14 -23.92 -15.39
N LEU A 464 -16.32 -24.12 -14.82
CA LEU A 464 -16.79 -25.46 -14.40
C LEU A 464 -17.04 -26.37 -15.61
N GLU A 465 -17.63 -25.84 -16.70
CA GLU A 465 -17.80 -26.60 -17.95
C GLU A 465 -16.45 -27.01 -18.56
N LEU A 466 -15.45 -26.12 -18.53
CA LEU A 466 -14.10 -26.42 -19.01
C LEU A 466 -13.41 -27.49 -18.14
N ALA A 467 -13.57 -27.44 -16.81
CA ALA A 467 -13.06 -28.45 -15.89
C ALA A 467 -13.72 -29.81 -16.17
N LEU A 468 -15.05 -29.84 -16.38
CA LEU A 468 -15.80 -31.05 -16.75
C LEU A 468 -15.29 -31.64 -18.06
N LYS A 469 -15.15 -30.85 -19.12
CA LYS A 469 -14.59 -31.28 -20.40
C LYS A 469 -13.17 -31.84 -20.26
N ARG A 470 -12.34 -31.21 -19.41
CA ARG A 470 -10.98 -31.68 -19.13
C ARG A 470 -10.99 -33.06 -18.45
N PHE A 471 -11.84 -33.25 -17.44
CA PHE A 471 -11.99 -34.51 -16.76
C PHE A 471 -12.45 -35.62 -17.73
N VAL A 472 -13.49 -35.36 -18.53
CA VAL A 472 -13.98 -36.28 -19.57
C VAL A 472 -12.88 -36.67 -20.53
N ARG A 473 -12.08 -35.69 -21.01
CA ARG A 473 -10.98 -35.97 -21.93
C ARG A 473 -9.93 -36.87 -21.31
N LEU A 474 -9.54 -36.67 -20.06
CA LEU A 474 -8.57 -37.54 -19.37
C LEU A 474 -9.07 -38.99 -19.23
N VAL A 475 -10.35 -39.17 -18.91
CA VAL A 475 -10.96 -40.50 -18.80
C VAL A 475 -11.09 -41.16 -20.19
N ASP A 476 -11.48 -40.40 -21.22
CA ASP A 476 -11.63 -40.91 -22.59
C ASP A 476 -10.29 -41.34 -23.20
N GLU A 477 -9.25 -40.53 -23.06
CA GLU A 477 -7.91 -40.81 -23.62
C GLU A 477 -7.21 -41.99 -22.93
N HIS A 478 -7.39 -42.17 -21.62
CA HIS A 478 -6.54 -43.05 -20.85
C HIS A 478 -7.29 -44.23 -20.20
N LEU A 479 -8.59 -44.11 -19.94
CA LEU A 479 -9.34 -45.03 -19.10
C LEU A 479 -10.67 -45.54 -19.71
N TYR A 480 -10.94 -45.23 -20.98
CA TYR A 480 -12.22 -45.56 -21.63
C TYR A 480 -12.59 -47.06 -21.57
N LYS A 481 -11.58 -47.96 -21.61
CA LYS A 481 -11.81 -49.41 -21.50
C LYS A 481 -12.13 -49.86 -20.09
N LEU A 482 -11.61 -49.18 -19.09
CA LEU A 482 -11.79 -49.56 -17.67
C LEU A 482 -13.09 -48.97 -17.11
N TYR A 483 -13.47 -47.77 -17.55
CA TYR A 483 -14.62 -47.06 -17.03
C TYR A 483 -15.61 -46.60 -18.14
N PRO A 484 -16.12 -47.49 -19.00
CA PRO A 484 -16.97 -47.10 -20.14
C PRO A 484 -18.31 -46.50 -19.71
N LYS A 485 -18.91 -46.96 -18.63
CA LYS A 485 -20.17 -46.44 -18.08
C LYS A 485 -19.96 -45.00 -17.55
N LEU A 486 -18.95 -44.83 -16.72
CA LEU A 486 -18.57 -43.52 -16.17
C LEU A 486 -18.34 -42.49 -17.28
N LEU A 487 -17.61 -42.87 -18.34
CA LEU A 487 -17.36 -42.03 -19.49
C LEU A 487 -18.66 -41.59 -20.19
N THR A 488 -19.62 -42.55 -20.34
CA THR A 488 -20.93 -42.26 -20.96
C THR A 488 -21.73 -41.29 -20.10
N GLU A 489 -21.74 -41.48 -18.79
CA GLU A 489 -22.44 -40.62 -17.83
C GLU A 489 -21.87 -39.19 -17.87
N TYR A 490 -20.53 -39.03 -17.79
CA TYR A 490 -19.89 -37.71 -17.86
C TYR A 490 -20.03 -37.03 -19.21
N LYS A 491 -20.04 -37.77 -20.35
CA LYS A 491 -20.32 -37.18 -21.67
C LYS A 491 -21.76 -36.66 -21.73
N SER A 492 -22.73 -37.45 -21.26
CA SER A 492 -24.13 -37.01 -21.20
C SER A 492 -24.33 -35.82 -20.28
N GLU A 493 -23.66 -35.83 -19.12
CA GLU A 493 -23.69 -34.69 -18.20
C GLU A 493 -23.02 -33.43 -18.78
N THR A 494 -21.94 -33.57 -19.54
CA THR A 494 -21.31 -32.45 -20.22
C THR A 494 -22.24 -31.76 -21.22
N GLU A 495 -22.99 -32.57 -21.99
CA GLU A 495 -23.98 -32.03 -22.94
C GLU A 495 -25.15 -31.36 -22.19
N ARG A 496 -25.69 -32.03 -21.15
CA ARG A 496 -26.74 -31.46 -20.30
C ARG A 496 -26.30 -30.15 -19.65
N PHE A 497 -25.10 -30.13 -19.06
CA PHE A 497 -24.53 -28.96 -18.40
C PHE A 497 -24.42 -27.79 -19.38
N HIS A 498 -23.91 -28.04 -20.57
CA HIS A 498 -23.82 -27.00 -21.61
C HIS A 498 -25.20 -26.41 -21.95
N GLU A 499 -26.22 -27.26 -22.17
CA GLU A 499 -27.55 -26.81 -22.58
C GLU A 499 -28.36 -26.17 -21.43
N LYS A 500 -28.28 -26.72 -20.22
CA LYS A 500 -29.14 -26.34 -19.09
C LYS A 500 -28.47 -25.36 -18.13
N VAL A 501 -27.13 -25.30 -18.09
CA VAL A 501 -26.40 -24.38 -17.23
C VAL A 501 -25.76 -23.25 -18.04
N THR A 502 -24.77 -23.55 -18.88
CA THR A 502 -23.98 -22.53 -19.55
C THR A 502 -24.79 -21.65 -20.51
N LYS A 503 -25.58 -22.28 -21.40
CA LYS A 503 -26.44 -21.51 -22.34
C LYS A 503 -27.54 -20.73 -21.62
N VAL A 504 -28.09 -21.27 -20.52
CA VAL A 504 -29.12 -20.59 -19.75
C VAL A 504 -28.49 -19.39 -19.00
N ALA A 505 -27.31 -19.56 -18.41
CA ALA A 505 -26.59 -18.46 -17.77
C ALA A 505 -26.29 -17.31 -18.72
N GLN A 506 -25.87 -17.61 -19.95
CA GLN A 506 -25.67 -16.59 -21.00
C GLN A 506 -26.96 -15.80 -21.33
N LYS A 507 -28.11 -16.50 -21.40
CA LYS A 507 -29.40 -15.80 -21.59
C LYS A 507 -29.84 -15.04 -20.36
N PHE A 508 -29.57 -15.57 -19.19
CA PHE A 508 -29.89 -14.95 -17.92
C PHE A 508 -29.09 -13.66 -17.70
N SER A 509 -27.81 -13.64 -18.12
CA SER A 509 -26.98 -12.43 -18.04
C SER A 509 -27.59 -11.26 -18.83
N LEU A 510 -28.12 -11.50 -20.02
CA LEU A 510 -28.82 -10.47 -20.81
C LEU A 510 -30.10 -9.96 -20.13
N GLN A 511 -30.77 -10.82 -19.36
CA GLN A 511 -32.01 -10.44 -18.65
C GLN A 511 -31.71 -9.54 -17.45
N TYR A 512 -30.80 -9.95 -16.54
CA TYR A 512 -30.50 -9.13 -15.38
C TYR A 512 -29.79 -7.82 -15.75
N THR A 513 -28.94 -7.80 -16.81
CA THR A 513 -28.36 -6.55 -17.31
C THR A 513 -29.45 -5.56 -17.73
N ARG A 514 -30.47 -5.99 -18.49
CA ARG A 514 -31.59 -5.12 -18.87
C ARG A 514 -32.39 -4.62 -17.68
N LEU A 515 -32.57 -5.45 -16.65
CA LEU A 515 -33.27 -5.05 -15.42
C LEU A 515 -32.47 -4.02 -14.64
N VAL A 516 -31.14 -4.20 -14.52
CA VAL A 516 -30.24 -3.24 -13.88
C VAL A 516 -30.21 -1.91 -14.63
N ASP A 517 -30.13 -1.94 -15.96
CA ASP A 517 -30.11 -0.74 -16.80
C ASP A 517 -31.45 0.03 -16.77
N GLY A 518 -32.55 -0.68 -16.56
CA GLY A 518 -33.91 -0.07 -16.50
C GLY A 518 -34.36 0.35 -15.11
N ALA A 519 -33.66 -0.01 -14.05
CA ALA A 519 -34.05 0.31 -12.68
C ALA A 519 -33.58 1.72 -12.29
N GLU A 520 -34.43 2.48 -11.59
CA GLU A 520 -34.00 3.74 -10.95
C GLU A 520 -32.97 3.51 -9.84
N ASP A 521 -33.19 2.46 -9.04
CA ASP A 521 -32.30 1.96 -8.01
C ASP A 521 -32.29 0.43 -8.02
N TYR A 522 -31.31 -0.13 -8.69
CA TYR A 522 -31.16 -1.59 -8.84
C TYR A 522 -30.98 -2.32 -7.50
N ALA A 523 -30.43 -1.64 -6.47
CA ALA A 523 -30.21 -2.27 -5.16
C ALA A 523 -31.51 -2.58 -4.43
N THR A 524 -32.55 -1.80 -4.65
CA THR A 524 -33.87 -1.95 -4.02
C THR A 524 -34.97 -2.45 -4.96
N ASP A 525 -34.66 -2.64 -6.25
CA ASP A 525 -35.64 -3.11 -7.25
C ASP A 525 -36.07 -4.55 -6.96
N LYS A 526 -37.35 -4.70 -6.62
CA LYS A 526 -37.94 -6.01 -6.23
C LYS A 526 -37.95 -7.01 -7.36
N SER A 527 -38.19 -6.54 -8.60
CA SER A 527 -38.28 -7.44 -9.75
C SER A 527 -36.90 -8.01 -10.12
N LEU A 528 -35.85 -7.20 -9.99
CA LEU A 528 -34.47 -7.63 -10.13
C LEU A 528 -34.09 -8.63 -9.03
N GLN A 529 -34.37 -8.33 -7.76
CA GLN A 529 -34.07 -9.22 -6.62
C GLN A 529 -34.76 -10.57 -6.74
N GLU A 530 -36.07 -10.56 -7.07
CA GLU A 530 -36.84 -11.79 -7.31
C GLU A 530 -36.23 -12.60 -8.47
N ARG A 531 -35.87 -11.92 -9.57
CA ARG A 531 -35.29 -12.58 -10.74
C ARG A 531 -33.92 -13.21 -10.47
N ILE A 532 -33.07 -12.54 -9.66
CA ILE A 532 -31.78 -13.07 -9.23
C ILE A 532 -31.99 -14.30 -8.33
N HIS A 533 -32.93 -14.21 -7.38
CA HIS A 533 -33.25 -15.32 -6.48
C HIS A 533 -33.73 -16.56 -7.25
N LEU A 534 -34.72 -16.41 -8.14
CA LEU A 534 -35.20 -17.49 -9.00
C LEU A 534 -34.08 -18.07 -9.90
N GLY A 535 -33.18 -17.21 -10.39
CA GLY A 535 -32.00 -17.65 -11.14
C GLY A 535 -31.07 -18.52 -10.29
N ALA A 536 -30.78 -18.10 -9.06
CA ALA A 536 -29.93 -18.83 -8.13
C ALA A 536 -30.53 -20.19 -7.76
N GLU A 537 -31.84 -20.28 -7.48
CA GLU A 537 -32.53 -21.53 -7.23
C GLU A 537 -32.45 -22.47 -8.45
N TYR A 538 -32.74 -21.95 -9.65
CA TYR A 538 -32.63 -22.75 -10.87
C TYR A 538 -31.22 -23.35 -11.05
N PHE A 539 -30.18 -22.54 -10.96
CA PHE A 539 -28.81 -23.03 -11.14
C PHE A 539 -28.40 -24.01 -10.02
N LYS A 540 -28.84 -23.80 -8.78
CA LYS A 540 -28.62 -24.75 -7.69
C LYS A 540 -29.18 -26.13 -8.07
N GLU A 541 -30.43 -26.21 -8.50
CA GLU A 541 -31.06 -27.48 -8.94
C GLU A 541 -30.31 -28.09 -10.13
N GLN A 542 -29.85 -27.28 -11.09
CA GLN A 542 -29.14 -27.79 -12.26
C GLN A 542 -27.70 -28.25 -11.99
N LEU A 543 -27.09 -27.84 -10.87
CA LEU A 543 -25.76 -28.32 -10.45
C LEU A 543 -25.81 -29.64 -9.66
N GLU A 544 -26.92 -30.00 -9.02
CA GLU A 544 -27.08 -31.22 -8.23
C GLU A 544 -26.69 -32.50 -8.99
N PRO A 545 -27.08 -32.70 -10.28
CA PRO A 545 -26.69 -33.92 -11.00
C PRO A 545 -25.18 -34.07 -11.17
N LEU A 546 -24.47 -32.96 -11.46
CA LEU A 546 -23.01 -32.98 -11.57
C LEU A 546 -22.36 -33.33 -10.23
N ASP A 547 -22.83 -32.73 -9.12
CA ASP A 547 -22.33 -33.04 -7.78
C ASP A 547 -22.60 -34.50 -7.38
N ALA A 548 -23.75 -35.05 -7.71
CA ALA A 548 -24.08 -36.45 -7.47
C ALA A 548 -23.14 -37.41 -8.22
N ILE A 549 -22.88 -37.15 -9.51
CA ILE A 549 -21.94 -37.95 -10.31
C ILE A 549 -20.52 -37.80 -9.74
N ARG A 550 -20.09 -36.61 -9.46
CA ARG A 550 -18.76 -36.31 -8.88
C ARG A 550 -18.54 -37.05 -7.56
N SER A 551 -19.51 -36.96 -6.65
CA SER A 551 -19.44 -37.59 -5.32
C SER A 551 -19.44 -39.13 -5.37
N SER A 552 -20.05 -39.74 -6.41
CA SER A 552 -20.05 -41.19 -6.62
C SER A 552 -18.85 -41.70 -7.45
N THR A 553 -18.02 -40.77 -7.98
CA THR A 553 -16.93 -41.12 -8.90
C THR A 553 -15.72 -41.64 -8.15
N ILE A 554 -15.35 -42.90 -8.40
CA ILE A 554 -14.11 -43.52 -7.94
C ILE A 554 -13.31 -43.94 -9.17
N VAL A 555 -12.16 -43.30 -9.41
CA VAL A 555 -11.28 -43.67 -10.52
C VAL A 555 -9.90 -44.03 -9.96
N GLU A 556 -9.47 -45.24 -10.20
CA GLU A 556 -8.19 -45.78 -9.80
C GLU A 556 -7.30 -46.04 -11.02
N THR A 557 -6.03 -45.73 -10.91
CA THR A 557 -5.00 -45.98 -11.93
C THR A 557 -3.64 -46.17 -11.28
N ASP A 558 -2.85 -47.08 -11.81
CA ASP A 558 -1.47 -47.35 -11.38
C ASP A 558 -0.50 -46.29 -11.93
N ASN A 559 -0.89 -45.50 -12.92
CA ASN A 559 -0.09 -44.41 -13.48
C ASN A 559 -0.13 -43.20 -12.53
N LYS A 560 1.00 -42.98 -11.85
CA LYS A 560 1.12 -41.92 -10.85
C LYS A 560 0.86 -40.50 -11.42
N GLU A 561 1.29 -40.24 -12.65
CA GLU A 561 1.10 -38.94 -13.29
C GLU A 561 -0.37 -38.73 -13.67
N LEU A 562 -0.99 -39.73 -14.25
CA LEU A 562 -2.42 -39.72 -14.58
C LEU A 562 -3.28 -39.58 -13.30
N LYS A 563 -2.93 -40.28 -12.23
CA LYS A 563 -3.60 -40.16 -10.92
C LYS A 563 -3.57 -38.72 -10.39
N LYS A 564 -2.43 -38.04 -10.52
CA LYS A 564 -2.30 -36.65 -10.13
C LYS A 564 -3.15 -35.73 -11.00
N GLN A 565 -3.15 -35.91 -12.32
CA GLN A 565 -3.96 -35.11 -13.24
C GLN A 565 -5.46 -35.29 -13.02
N LEU A 566 -5.92 -36.55 -12.79
CA LEU A 566 -7.31 -36.85 -12.47
C LEU A 566 -7.73 -36.23 -11.13
N LYS A 567 -6.86 -36.31 -10.12
CA LYS A 567 -7.13 -35.71 -8.83
C LYS A 567 -7.30 -34.19 -8.98
N THR A 568 -6.37 -33.50 -9.68
CA THR A 568 -6.49 -32.05 -9.95
C THR A 568 -7.77 -31.73 -10.71
N ALA A 569 -8.10 -32.48 -11.78
CA ALA A 569 -9.31 -32.24 -12.57
C ALA A 569 -10.60 -32.50 -11.78
N SER A 570 -10.58 -33.45 -10.84
CA SER A 570 -11.72 -33.71 -9.94
C SER A 570 -11.85 -32.69 -8.82
N GLU A 571 -10.74 -32.08 -8.37
CA GLU A 571 -10.74 -30.99 -7.40
C GLU A 571 -11.18 -29.64 -8.03
N GLU A 572 -11.05 -29.50 -9.35
CA GLU A 572 -11.53 -28.34 -10.11
C GLU A 572 -13.05 -28.42 -10.41
N LEU A 573 -13.65 -29.61 -10.31
CA LEU A 573 -15.08 -29.86 -10.41
C LEU A 573 -15.77 -29.74 -9.04
#